data_bfa0f33e8295dc77a86ea08c73d5beaf
#
_entry.id   bfa0f33e8295dc77a86ea08c73d5beaf
#
_cell.length_a   1.000
_cell.length_b   1.000
_cell.length_c   1.000
_cell.angle_alpha   90.00
_cell.angle_beta   90.00
_cell.angle_gamma   90.00
#
_symmetry.space_group_name_H-M   'P 1'
#
loop_
_entity.id
_entity.type
_entity.pdbx_description
1 polymer ?
#
loop_
_entity_poly.entity_id
_entity_poly.type
_entity_poly.pdbx_seq_one_letter_code
_entity_poly.pdbx_strand_id
1 'polypeptide(L)'
;MHEPVRDARRLPHEQVAPEVLLLRGRAAPTAALVAQIEAVARAAPFRQLRTPGGGTMSVAMTNCGTWGWHSDARGYRYVECDPLSGSAWPAMPAPFRELAAAAAAEAGFPGFEPDACLVNRYEVGAQMGAHRDFDELDMRHPIVSVSIGLPALFLWHGATRGGSPRRVALHDGDVLVWGGAARAGYHAVRRIAPPDLLAGAAPGGTRPLRYNLTFRRAR
;
A
#
# COMPACT_ATOMS: atom_id res chain seq x y z
N MET A 1 40.03 21.34 -2.65
CA MET A 1 39.45 20.07 -2.13
C MET A 1 38.04 20.40 -1.67
N HIS A 2 37.04 20.03 -2.46
CA HIS A 2 35.64 20.18 -2.08
C HIS A 2 35.22 18.87 -1.36
N GLU A 3 34.93 18.96 -0.07
CA GLU A 3 34.24 17.88 0.62
C GLU A 3 32.86 17.69 -0.02
N PRO A 4 32.44 16.44 -0.29
CA PRO A 4 31.10 16.20 -0.77
C PRO A 4 30.13 16.52 0.37
N VAL A 5 29.16 17.42 0.07
CA VAL A 5 28.00 17.70 0.93
C VAL A 5 27.37 16.37 1.29
N ARG A 6 27.43 15.99 2.56
CA ARG A 6 26.76 14.80 3.10
C ARG A 6 25.26 14.94 2.83
N ASP A 7 24.76 14.10 1.96
CA ASP A 7 23.37 13.98 1.59
C ASP A 7 22.50 13.83 2.86
N ALA A 8 21.51 14.72 2.98
CA ALA A 8 20.72 14.86 4.19
C ALA A 8 19.90 13.58 4.41
N ARG A 9 20.32 12.79 5.39
CA ARG A 9 19.54 11.80 6.14
C ARG A 9 18.64 10.88 5.30
N ARG A 10 19.23 9.94 4.57
CA ARG A 10 18.54 8.68 4.29
C ARG A 10 18.25 8.00 5.64
N LEU A 11 16.98 7.91 6.00
CA LEU A 11 16.56 7.08 7.11
C LEU A 11 16.99 5.64 6.84
N PRO A 12 17.49 4.90 7.84
CA PRO A 12 18.04 3.58 7.62
C PRO A 12 16.96 2.62 7.09
N HIS A 13 17.33 1.80 6.09
CA HIS A 13 16.51 0.68 5.66
C HIS A 13 16.41 -0.34 6.79
N GLU A 14 15.22 -0.92 6.97
CA GLU A 14 14.98 -1.96 7.97
C GLU A 14 14.63 -3.27 7.29
N GLN A 15 15.46 -4.30 7.47
CA GLN A 15 15.15 -5.65 7.04
C GLN A 15 14.07 -6.24 7.95
N VAL A 16 12.83 -6.34 7.47
CA VAL A 16 11.71 -6.90 8.21
C VAL A 16 11.77 -8.43 8.24
N ALA A 17 12.10 -9.06 7.12
CA ALA A 17 12.33 -10.49 6.95
C ALA A 17 13.19 -10.68 5.69
N PRO A 18 13.70 -11.88 5.39
CA PRO A 18 14.30 -12.12 4.09
C PRO A 18 13.39 -11.66 2.97
N GLU A 19 13.92 -10.88 2.02
CA GLU A 19 13.21 -10.29 0.88
C GLU A 19 12.00 -9.39 1.25
N VAL A 20 11.98 -8.85 2.49
CA VAL A 20 11.01 -7.85 2.98
C VAL A 20 11.79 -6.67 3.54
N LEU A 21 11.78 -5.55 2.82
CA LEU A 21 12.55 -4.35 3.15
C LEU A 21 11.64 -3.16 3.41
N LEU A 22 11.88 -2.46 4.52
CA LEU A 22 11.20 -1.20 4.84
C LEU A 22 12.14 -0.04 4.59
N LEU A 23 11.74 0.84 3.68
CA LEU A 23 12.41 2.07 3.30
C LEU A 23 11.75 3.23 4.06
N ARG A 24 12.36 3.65 5.16
CA ARG A 24 11.81 4.70 6.04
C ARG A 24 11.75 6.05 5.33
N GLY A 25 10.58 6.70 5.38
CA GLY A 25 10.38 8.04 4.85
C GLY A 25 10.65 8.19 3.33
N ARG A 26 10.76 7.09 2.59
CA ARG A 26 11.17 7.06 1.17
C ARG A 26 10.23 7.85 0.26
N ALA A 27 8.97 7.97 0.63
CA ALA A 27 7.94 8.69 -0.12
C ALA A 27 7.66 10.10 0.41
N ALA A 28 8.36 10.54 1.45
CA ALA A 28 8.14 11.89 2.01
C ALA A 28 8.79 12.99 1.15
N PRO A 29 8.18 14.19 1.03
CA PRO A 29 6.88 14.57 1.61
C PRO A 29 5.69 14.04 0.82
N THR A 30 4.62 13.61 1.51
CA THR A 30 3.50 12.86 0.91
C THR A 30 2.36 13.72 0.34
N ALA A 31 2.38 15.04 0.55
CA ALA A 31 1.30 15.94 0.13
C ALA A 31 0.95 15.86 -1.37
N ALA A 32 1.98 15.74 -2.23
CA ALA A 32 1.76 15.59 -3.67
C ALA A 32 1.09 14.25 -4.01
N LEU A 33 1.41 13.17 -3.28
CA LEU A 33 0.77 11.86 -3.44
C LEU A 33 -0.70 11.92 -3.02
N VAL A 34 -1.02 12.63 -1.92
CA VAL A 34 -2.41 12.83 -1.47
C VAL A 34 -3.23 13.53 -2.56
N ALA A 35 -2.70 14.59 -3.18
CA ALA A 35 -3.38 15.28 -4.28
C ALA A 35 -3.67 14.35 -5.47
N GLN A 36 -2.76 13.42 -5.80
CA GLN A 36 -2.98 12.41 -6.83
C GLN A 36 -4.03 11.38 -6.40
N ILE A 37 -4.03 10.94 -5.14
CA ILE A 37 -5.07 10.05 -4.59
C ILE A 37 -6.44 10.69 -4.74
N GLU A 38 -6.57 11.98 -4.41
CA GLU A 38 -7.84 12.70 -4.54
C GLU A 38 -8.27 12.84 -6.00
N ALA A 39 -7.34 13.03 -6.93
CA ALA A 39 -7.62 13.05 -8.36
C ALA A 39 -8.15 11.69 -8.86
N VAL A 40 -7.51 10.59 -8.47
CA VAL A 40 -7.98 9.23 -8.74
C VAL A 40 -9.37 9.01 -8.15
N ALA A 41 -9.60 9.42 -6.90
CA ALA A 41 -10.88 9.23 -6.20
C ALA A 41 -12.03 10.05 -6.79
N ARG A 42 -11.76 11.17 -7.46
CA ARG A 42 -12.80 11.92 -8.21
C ARG A 42 -13.29 11.15 -9.43
N ALA A 43 -12.39 10.41 -10.11
CA ALA A 43 -12.74 9.63 -11.29
C ALA A 43 -13.29 8.23 -10.93
N ALA A 44 -12.75 7.60 -9.90
CA ALA A 44 -13.19 6.31 -9.38
C ALA A 44 -13.35 6.41 -7.84
N PRO A 45 -14.56 6.69 -7.32
CA PRO A 45 -14.78 6.96 -5.90
C PRO A 45 -14.44 5.78 -4.99
N PHE A 46 -13.93 6.09 -3.78
CA PHE A 46 -13.71 5.10 -2.74
C PHE A 46 -14.99 4.37 -2.35
N ARG A 47 -14.90 3.06 -2.18
CA ARG A 47 -16.00 2.20 -1.73
C ARG A 47 -15.52 1.06 -0.84
N GLN A 48 -16.36 0.64 0.08
CA GLN A 48 -16.13 -0.57 0.85
C GLN A 48 -16.62 -1.78 0.02
N LEU A 49 -15.69 -2.69 -0.32
CA LEU A 49 -16.00 -3.89 -1.08
C LEU A 49 -16.59 -4.97 -0.18
N ARG A 50 -17.33 -5.89 -0.79
CA ARG A 50 -17.85 -7.08 -0.09
C ARG A 50 -16.88 -8.24 -0.25
N THR A 51 -16.73 -9.01 0.82
CA THR A 51 -16.01 -10.28 0.76
C THR A 51 -16.89 -11.36 0.11
N PRO A 52 -16.30 -12.44 -0.46
CA PRO A 52 -17.08 -13.56 -0.99
C PRO A 52 -18.03 -14.18 0.03
N GLY A 53 -17.69 -14.14 1.32
CA GLY A 53 -18.55 -14.59 2.42
C GLY A 53 -19.65 -13.60 2.85
N GLY A 54 -19.87 -12.51 2.08
CA GLY A 54 -20.96 -11.53 2.32
C GLY A 54 -20.65 -10.42 3.31
N GLY A 55 -19.49 -10.45 3.98
CA GLY A 55 -19.06 -9.36 4.87
C GLY A 55 -18.67 -8.11 4.08
N THR A 56 -18.67 -6.95 4.74
CA THR A 56 -18.19 -5.68 4.18
C THR A 56 -16.80 -5.37 4.74
N MET A 57 -15.85 -5.03 3.87
CA MET A 57 -14.51 -4.62 4.30
C MET A 57 -14.57 -3.27 5.01
N SER A 58 -13.83 -3.12 6.12
CA SER A 58 -13.78 -1.86 6.86
C SER A 58 -12.92 -0.80 6.17
N VAL A 59 -12.11 -1.20 5.21
CA VAL A 59 -11.23 -0.34 4.41
C VAL A 59 -11.97 0.05 3.14
N ALA A 60 -12.03 1.35 2.84
CA ALA A 60 -12.54 1.81 1.56
C ALA A 60 -11.43 1.78 0.50
N MET A 61 -11.76 1.38 -0.71
CA MET A 61 -10.79 1.11 -1.77
C MET A 61 -11.17 1.79 -3.08
N THR A 62 -10.16 2.17 -3.86
CA THR A 62 -10.26 2.50 -5.27
C THR A 62 -9.00 2.02 -5.98
N ASN A 63 -8.94 2.14 -7.30
CA ASN A 63 -7.82 1.68 -8.10
C ASN A 63 -7.40 2.72 -9.13
N CYS A 64 -6.14 2.62 -9.58
CA CYS A 64 -5.66 3.24 -10.80
C CYS A 64 -4.64 2.32 -11.49
N GLY A 65 -4.49 2.48 -12.80
CA GLY A 65 -3.67 1.61 -13.64
C GLY A 65 -4.52 0.89 -14.69
N THR A 66 -3.91 -0.04 -15.41
CA THR A 66 -4.60 -0.87 -16.41
C THR A 66 -5.57 -1.85 -15.73
N TRP A 67 -5.20 -2.34 -14.55
CA TRP A 67 -5.96 -3.32 -13.79
C TRP A 67 -6.35 -2.77 -12.41
N GLY A 68 -7.57 -3.07 -11.97
CA GLY A 68 -8.03 -2.79 -10.61
C GLY A 68 -8.43 -4.06 -9.88
N TRP A 69 -7.99 -4.20 -8.63
CA TRP A 69 -8.41 -5.29 -7.77
C TRP A 69 -9.86 -5.07 -7.31
N HIS A 70 -10.66 -6.10 -7.39
CA HIS A 70 -12.07 -6.08 -7.02
C HIS A 70 -12.47 -7.32 -6.23
N SER A 71 -13.47 -7.16 -5.36
CA SER A 71 -14.04 -8.22 -4.53
C SER A 71 -15.56 -8.11 -4.48
N ASP A 72 -16.22 -9.22 -4.76
CA ASP A 72 -17.67 -9.40 -4.61
C ASP A 72 -17.99 -10.89 -4.31
N ALA A 73 -19.25 -11.28 -4.43
CA ALA A 73 -19.69 -12.67 -4.22
C ALA A 73 -19.00 -13.69 -5.16
N ARG A 74 -18.43 -13.24 -6.29
CA ARG A 74 -17.70 -14.09 -7.25
C ARG A 74 -16.23 -14.29 -6.88
N GLY A 75 -15.74 -13.66 -5.81
CA GLY A 75 -14.36 -13.80 -5.36
C GLY A 75 -13.52 -12.54 -5.58
N TYR A 76 -12.21 -12.73 -5.39
CA TYR A 76 -11.17 -11.73 -5.59
C TYR A 76 -10.61 -11.83 -7.00
N ARG A 77 -10.41 -10.69 -7.67
CA ARG A 77 -9.86 -10.68 -9.04
C ARG A 77 -9.39 -9.31 -9.48
N TYR A 78 -8.57 -9.28 -10.51
CA TYR A 78 -8.29 -8.07 -11.27
C TYR A 78 -9.27 -7.92 -12.43
N VAL A 79 -9.70 -6.67 -12.67
CA VAL A 79 -10.62 -6.27 -13.74
C VAL A 79 -10.11 -5.02 -14.44
N GLU A 80 -10.34 -4.91 -15.75
CA GLU A 80 -9.92 -3.75 -16.55
C GLU A 80 -10.82 -2.53 -16.34
N CYS A 81 -12.09 -2.79 -16.06
CA CYS A 81 -13.08 -1.74 -15.84
C CYS A 81 -13.60 -1.78 -14.42
N ASP A 82 -13.91 -0.62 -13.88
CA ASP A 82 -14.59 -0.48 -12.60
C ASP A 82 -16.00 -1.09 -12.70
N PRO A 83 -16.32 -2.16 -11.94
CA PRO A 83 -17.60 -2.84 -12.03
C PRO A 83 -18.82 -1.98 -11.66
N LEU A 84 -18.63 -0.84 -10.99
CA LEU A 84 -19.73 0.05 -10.64
C LEU A 84 -20.04 1.07 -11.75
N SER A 85 -19.02 1.64 -12.36
CA SER A 85 -19.20 2.64 -13.42
C SER A 85 -19.20 2.04 -14.83
N GLY A 86 -18.60 0.85 -14.99
CA GLY A 86 -18.34 0.25 -16.29
C GLY A 86 -17.19 0.92 -17.08
N SER A 87 -16.59 1.97 -16.54
CA SER A 87 -15.48 2.70 -17.16
C SER A 87 -14.14 2.05 -16.84
N ALA A 88 -13.13 2.25 -17.69
CA ALA A 88 -11.76 1.90 -17.37
C ALA A 88 -11.32 2.63 -16.09
N TRP A 89 -10.40 2.00 -15.32
CA TRP A 89 -9.80 2.66 -14.17
C TRP A 89 -9.02 3.91 -14.60
N PRO A 90 -8.92 4.94 -13.73
CA PRO A 90 -8.06 6.08 -14.00
C PRO A 90 -6.63 5.63 -14.28
N ALA A 91 -5.94 6.31 -15.20
CA ALA A 91 -4.53 6.03 -15.43
C ALA A 91 -3.71 6.18 -14.15
N MET A 92 -2.71 5.32 -13.96
CA MET A 92 -1.79 5.44 -12.82
C MET A 92 -0.98 6.73 -12.97
N PRO A 93 -1.02 7.65 -11.98
CA PRO A 93 -0.22 8.86 -12.02
C PRO A 93 1.27 8.55 -12.19
N ALA A 94 1.99 9.33 -13.01
CA ALA A 94 3.43 9.13 -13.23
C ALA A 94 4.24 9.11 -11.92
N PRO A 95 4.00 10.03 -10.94
CA PRO A 95 4.71 9.97 -9.66
C PRO A 95 4.49 8.69 -8.87
N PHE A 96 3.34 8.03 -9.01
CA PHE A 96 3.07 6.74 -8.36
C PHE A 96 3.93 5.64 -8.96
N ARG A 97 3.95 5.54 -10.30
CA ARG A 97 4.73 4.55 -11.03
C ARG A 97 6.23 4.71 -10.77
N GLU A 98 6.72 5.94 -10.85
CA GLU A 98 8.13 6.26 -10.61
C GLU A 98 8.58 5.91 -9.19
N LEU A 99 7.78 6.28 -8.18
CA LEU A 99 8.05 5.92 -6.79
C LEU A 99 8.10 4.40 -6.60
N ALA A 100 7.12 3.68 -7.14
CA ALA A 100 7.03 2.22 -7.01
C ALA A 100 8.23 1.54 -7.68
N ALA A 101 8.60 1.94 -8.92
CA ALA A 101 9.74 1.39 -9.64
C ALA A 101 11.07 1.66 -8.90
N ALA A 102 11.26 2.89 -8.42
CA ALA A 102 12.47 3.27 -7.68
C ALA A 102 12.59 2.52 -6.34
N ALA A 103 11.49 2.41 -5.58
CA ALA A 103 11.49 1.68 -4.31
C ALA A 103 11.73 0.17 -4.51
N ALA A 104 11.15 -0.42 -5.56
CA ALA A 104 11.39 -1.82 -5.91
C ALA A 104 12.86 -2.06 -6.27
N ALA A 105 13.46 -1.20 -7.11
CA ALA A 105 14.87 -1.31 -7.48
C ALA A 105 15.80 -1.18 -6.26
N GLU A 106 15.51 -0.25 -5.35
CA GLU A 106 16.24 -0.06 -4.08
C GLU A 106 16.14 -1.28 -3.17
N ALA A 107 15.03 -2.02 -3.24
CA ALA A 107 14.81 -3.26 -2.49
C ALA A 107 15.34 -4.52 -3.20
N GLY A 108 16.05 -4.39 -4.32
CA GLY A 108 16.65 -5.52 -5.06
C GLY A 108 15.76 -6.10 -6.15
N PHE A 109 14.69 -5.40 -6.55
CA PHE A 109 13.77 -5.81 -7.63
C PHE A 109 13.78 -4.79 -8.79
N PRO A 110 14.89 -4.65 -9.53
CA PRO A 110 14.98 -3.71 -10.65
C PRO A 110 14.04 -4.09 -11.79
N GLY A 111 13.58 -3.09 -12.56
CA GLY A 111 12.70 -3.32 -13.71
C GLY A 111 11.24 -3.61 -13.32
N PHE A 112 10.83 -3.34 -12.09
CA PHE A 112 9.43 -3.45 -11.69
C PHE A 112 8.59 -2.36 -12.35
N GLU A 113 7.62 -2.78 -13.13
CA GLU A 113 6.65 -1.91 -13.82
C GLU A 113 5.23 -2.29 -13.35
N PRO A 114 4.67 -1.57 -12.37
CA PRO A 114 3.32 -1.86 -11.90
C PRO A 114 2.27 -1.50 -12.96
N ASP A 115 1.29 -2.37 -13.15
CA ASP A 115 0.12 -2.14 -13.99
C ASP A 115 -1.18 -1.94 -13.17
N ALA A 116 -1.10 -2.16 -11.86
CA ALA A 116 -2.18 -1.99 -10.90
C ALA A 116 -1.69 -1.26 -9.64
N CYS A 117 -2.48 -0.29 -9.17
CA CYS A 117 -2.34 0.33 -7.87
C CYS A 117 -3.68 0.29 -7.13
N LEU A 118 -3.76 -0.54 -6.09
CA LEU A 118 -4.88 -0.52 -5.15
C LEU A 118 -4.65 0.59 -4.13
N VAL A 119 -5.57 1.55 -4.09
CA VAL A 119 -5.56 2.66 -3.13
C VAL A 119 -6.50 2.33 -1.98
N ASN A 120 -5.94 2.06 -0.82
CA ASN A 120 -6.67 1.77 0.41
C ASN A 120 -6.83 3.04 1.25
N ARG A 121 -8.04 3.33 1.72
CA ARG A 121 -8.33 4.41 2.66
C ARG A 121 -8.84 3.82 3.97
N TYR A 122 -8.08 4.05 5.03
CA TYR A 122 -8.43 3.63 6.38
C TYR A 122 -8.93 4.83 7.18
N GLU A 123 -10.09 4.71 7.75
CA GLU A 123 -10.57 5.56 8.84
C GLU A 123 -10.13 4.98 10.19
N VAL A 124 -10.20 5.77 11.25
CA VAL A 124 -10.00 5.28 12.62
C VAL A 124 -10.94 4.10 12.87
N GLY A 125 -10.42 3.03 13.40
CA GLY A 125 -11.17 1.78 13.63
C GLY A 125 -11.11 0.79 12.46
N ALA A 126 -10.73 1.18 11.25
CA ALA A 126 -10.57 0.25 10.13
C ALA A 126 -9.34 -0.65 10.32
N GLN A 127 -9.41 -1.85 9.76
CA GLN A 127 -8.33 -2.85 9.82
C GLN A 127 -8.34 -3.74 8.59
N MET A 128 -7.24 -4.44 8.34
CA MET A 128 -7.15 -5.50 7.34
C MET A 128 -6.67 -6.78 8.01
N GLY A 129 -7.51 -7.81 7.99
CA GLY A 129 -7.19 -9.12 8.57
C GLY A 129 -6.02 -9.80 7.85
N ALA A 130 -5.47 -10.85 8.46
CA ALA A 130 -4.36 -11.59 7.88
C ALA A 130 -4.78 -12.22 6.54
N HIS A 131 -4.09 -11.84 5.47
CA HIS A 131 -4.27 -12.28 4.10
C HIS A 131 -2.92 -12.37 3.39
N ARG A 132 -2.93 -12.88 2.19
CA ARG A 132 -1.82 -12.82 1.25
C ARG A 132 -2.33 -12.34 -0.10
N ASP A 133 -1.48 -11.65 -0.84
CA ASP A 133 -1.76 -11.23 -2.20
C ASP A 133 -1.36 -12.37 -3.16
N PHE A 134 -2.36 -12.93 -3.83
CA PHE A 134 -2.20 -14.16 -4.63
C PHE A 134 -3.10 -14.19 -5.86
N ASP A 135 -3.60 -13.02 -6.28
CA ASP A 135 -4.54 -12.89 -7.40
C ASP A 135 -3.84 -12.46 -8.72
N GLU A 136 -2.51 -12.24 -8.66
CA GLU A 136 -1.68 -11.86 -9.80
C GLU A 136 -1.28 -13.09 -10.62
N LEU A 137 -1.14 -12.94 -11.95
CA LEU A 137 -0.71 -14.04 -12.84
C LEU A 137 0.79 -14.33 -12.71
N ASP A 138 1.59 -13.32 -12.42
CA ASP A 138 3.06 -13.46 -12.30
C ASP A 138 3.55 -13.05 -10.92
N MET A 139 3.77 -14.04 -10.07
CA MET A 139 4.25 -13.87 -8.70
C MET A 139 5.74 -13.53 -8.59
N ARG A 140 6.49 -13.44 -9.70
CA ARG A 140 7.91 -13.05 -9.70
C ARG A 140 8.11 -11.56 -9.38
N HIS A 141 7.10 -10.74 -9.64
CA HIS A 141 7.14 -9.31 -9.36
C HIS A 141 6.88 -9.01 -7.87
N PRO A 142 7.58 -8.01 -7.30
CA PRO A 142 7.38 -7.62 -5.90
C PRO A 142 6.04 -6.91 -5.70
N ILE A 143 5.70 -6.69 -4.44
CA ILE A 143 4.71 -5.73 -4.01
C ILE A 143 5.44 -4.53 -3.42
N VAL A 144 4.99 -3.33 -3.78
CA VAL A 144 5.43 -2.07 -3.18
C VAL A 144 4.23 -1.44 -2.47
N SER A 145 4.39 -1.16 -1.17
CA SER A 145 3.33 -0.65 -0.29
C SER A 145 3.76 0.67 0.34
N VAL A 146 3.11 1.76 -0.05
CA VAL A 146 3.41 3.13 0.43
C VAL A 146 2.41 3.53 1.50
N SER A 147 2.92 3.99 2.64
CA SER A 147 2.14 4.46 3.79
C SER A 147 2.03 5.98 3.79
N ILE A 148 0.81 6.51 3.93
CA ILE A 148 0.53 7.95 3.90
C ILE A 148 -0.45 8.31 5.02
N GLY A 149 -0.15 9.35 5.80
CA GLY A 149 -1.00 9.88 6.86
C GLY A 149 -0.87 9.11 8.18
N LEU A 150 -1.98 8.73 8.82
CA LEU A 150 -1.95 8.08 10.14
C LEU A 150 -1.03 6.86 10.18
N PRO A 151 -0.26 6.68 11.27
CA PRO A 151 0.56 5.50 11.46
C PRO A 151 -0.30 4.24 11.58
N ALA A 152 0.31 3.09 11.25
CA ALA A 152 -0.32 1.79 11.37
C ALA A 152 0.66 0.76 11.92
N LEU A 153 0.13 -0.25 12.61
CA LEU A 153 0.88 -1.44 12.96
C LEU A 153 0.63 -2.52 11.90
N PHE A 154 1.66 -2.76 11.08
CA PHE A 154 1.70 -3.83 10.11
C PHE A 154 2.19 -5.11 10.78
N LEU A 155 1.57 -6.22 10.47
CA LEU A 155 1.89 -7.54 11.01
C LEU A 155 2.37 -8.43 9.87
N TRP A 156 3.63 -8.83 9.91
CA TRP A 156 4.21 -9.78 8.97
C TRP A 156 4.21 -11.18 9.57
N HIS A 157 3.40 -12.06 9.02
CA HIS A 157 3.26 -13.45 9.44
C HIS A 157 4.18 -14.39 8.66
N GLY A 158 4.64 -14.01 7.46
CA GLY A 158 5.44 -14.87 6.60
C GLY A 158 4.65 -16.00 5.97
N ALA A 159 5.24 -17.19 5.87
CA ALA A 159 4.67 -18.31 5.11
C ALA A 159 3.36 -18.87 5.69
N THR A 160 3.07 -18.67 6.97
CA THR A 160 1.90 -19.22 7.65
C THR A 160 0.99 -18.12 8.19
N ARG A 161 -0.32 -18.33 8.14
CA ARG A 161 -1.30 -17.37 8.65
C ARG A 161 -1.33 -17.26 10.17
N GLY A 162 -0.88 -18.29 10.86
CA GLY A 162 -0.85 -18.39 12.33
C GLY A 162 0.48 -17.96 12.94
N GLY A 163 0.61 -18.10 14.26
CA GLY A 163 1.82 -17.79 15.01
C GLY A 163 1.95 -16.32 15.41
N SER A 164 3.12 -15.96 15.93
CA SER A 164 3.43 -14.60 16.38
C SER A 164 4.04 -13.79 15.23
N PRO A 165 3.32 -12.81 14.66
CA PRO A 165 3.85 -12.01 13.56
C PRO A 165 4.94 -11.04 14.03
N ARG A 166 5.87 -10.73 13.16
CA ARG A 166 6.73 -9.56 13.32
C ARG A 166 5.88 -8.29 13.21
N ARG A 167 6.01 -7.42 14.19
CA ARG A 167 5.28 -6.15 14.29
C ARG A 167 6.15 -5.04 13.73
N VAL A 168 5.59 -4.27 12.78
CA VAL A 168 6.28 -3.17 12.10
C VAL A 168 5.41 -1.93 12.21
N ALA A 169 5.90 -0.89 12.90
CA ALA A 169 5.26 0.40 12.87
C ALA A 169 5.53 1.08 11.53
N LEU A 170 4.48 1.44 10.81
CA LEU A 170 4.55 2.19 9.56
C LEU A 170 4.10 3.63 9.81
N HIS A 171 4.89 4.58 9.32
CA HIS A 171 4.66 6.02 9.43
C HIS A 171 4.42 6.64 8.05
N ASP A 172 4.04 7.92 8.05
CA ASP A 172 3.89 8.70 6.82
C ASP A 172 5.18 8.71 6.01
N GLY A 173 5.07 8.40 4.71
CA GLY A 173 6.19 8.32 3.79
C GLY A 173 6.96 7.00 3.80
N ASP A 174 6.67 6.06 4.70
CA ASP A 174 7.31 4.73 4.71
C ASP A 174 6.89 3.90 3.49
N VAL A 175 7.84 3.18 2.91
CA VAL A 175 7.59 2.24 1.80
C VAL A 175 8.08 0.85 2.19
N LEU A 176 7.17 -0.11 2.20
CA LEU A 176 7.48 -1.52 2.42
C LEU A 176 7.48 -2.26 1.08
N VAL A 177 8.54 -3.02 0.81
CA VAL A 177 8.67 -3.82 -0.41
C VAL A 177 8.90 -5.27 -0.03
N TRP A 178 8.19 -6.19 -0.68
CA TRP A 178 8.43 -7.63 -0.53
C TRP A 178 8.25 -8.37 -1.84
N GLY A 179 9.09 -9.39 -2.07
CA GLY A 179 9.13 -10.16 -3.31
C GLY A 179 9.78 -11.51 -3.12
N GLY A 180 10.19 -12.15 -4.21
CA GLY A 180 10.88 -13.43 -4.17
C GLY A 180 10.13 -14.49 -3.37
N ALA A 181 10.81 -15.19 -2.47
CA ALA A 181 10.21 -16.21 -1.60
C ALA A 181 9.20 -15.62 -0.60
N ALA A 182 9.32 -14.33 -0.25
CA ALA A 182 8.41 -13.63 0.64
C ALA A 182 7.13 -13.13 -0.07
N ARG A 183 7.06 -13.20 -1.41
CA ARG A 183 5.97 -12.60 -2.22
C ARG A 183 4.57 -13.03 -1.79
N ALA A 184 4.39 -14.28 -1.45
CA ALA A 184 3.12 -14.85 -0.99
C ALA A 184 2.96 -14.86 0.55
N GLY A 185 3.73 -14.02 1.26
CA GLY A 185 3.71 -13.95 2.72
C GLY A 185 2.38 -13.39 3.27
N TYR A 186 1.87 -14.02 4.33
CA TYR A 186 0.70 -13.51 5.05
C TYR A 186 1.04 -12.25 5.81
N HIS A 187 0.16 -11.28 5.73
CA HIS A 187 0.31 -9.99 6.40
C HIS A 187 -1.04 -9.39 6.78
N ALA A 188 -1.01 -8.41 7.69
CA ALA A 188 -2.21 -7.74 8.19
C ALA A 188 -1.90 -6.29 8.56
N VAL A 189 -2.96 -5.46 8.65
CA VAL A 189 -2.90 -4.13 9.24
C VAL A 189 -3.85 -4.12 10.44
N ARG A 190 -3.29 -3.85 11.63
CA ARG A 190 -4.11 -3.74 12.86
C ARG A 190 -5.05 -2.55 12.77
N ARG A 191 -6.09 -2.60 13.60
CA ARG A 191 -7.07 -1.53 13.75
C ARG A 191 -6.36 -0.18 13.94
N ILE A 192 -6.69 0.78 13.07
CA ILE A 192 -6.12 2.14 13.15
C ILE A 192 -6.60 2.79 14.44
N ALA A 193 -5.64 3.23 15.25
CA ALA A 193 -5.91 3.90 16.52
C ALA A 193 -6.32 5.37 16.30
N PRO A 194 -7.12 5.96 17.21
CA PRO A 194 -7.38 7.40 17.22
C PRO A 194 -6.09 8.21 17.40
N PRO A 195 -6.00 9.43 16.82
CA PRO A 195 -4.81 10.29 16.90
C PRO A 195 -4.37 10.66 18.33
N ASP A 196 -5.29 10.84 19.23
CA ASP A 196 -5.08 11.15 20.63
C ASP A 196 -4.32 10.05 21.41
N LEU A 197 -4.35 8.84 20.90
CA LEU A 197 -3.54 7.72 21.43
C LEU A 197 -2.17 7.61 20.73
N LEU A 198 -1.89 8.47 19.74
CA LEU A 198 -0.68 8.48 18.95
C LEU A 198 0.10 9.76 19.27
N ALA A 199 1.19 9.64 20.03
CA ALA A 199 2.05 10.79 20.31
C ALA A 199 2.53 11.42 18.99
N GLY A 200 2.14 12.69 18.72
CA GLY A 200 2.58 13.46 17.55
C GLY A 200 1.54 13.68 16.44
N ALA A 201 0.25 13.45 16.68
CA ALA A 201 -0.78 13.82 15.72
C ALA A 201 -0.84 15.34 15.52
N ALA A 202 -0.73 15.80 14.25
CA ALA A 202 -0.78 17.20 13.91
C ALA A 202 -2.17 17.80 14.22
N PRO A 203 -2.24 19.03 14.81
CA PRO A 203 -3.49 19.74 14.97
C PRO A 203 -3.94 20.33 13.62
N GLY A 204 -5.08 19.91 13.13
CA GLY A 204 -5.68 20.50 11.93
C GLY A 204 -6.93 19.76 11.49
N GLY A 205 -8.06 20.41 11.58
CA GLY A 205 -9.46 20.10 11.35
C GLY A 205 -9.93 19.19 10.22
N THR A 206 -9.08 18.45 9.56
CA THR A 206 -9.43 17.37 8.63
C THR A 206 -9.48 16.05 9.37
N ARG A 207 -10.48 15.19 9.07
CA ARG A 207 -10.54 13.83 9.62
C ARG A 207 -9.20 13.14 9.37
N PRO A 208 -8.53 12.66 10.43
CA PRO A 208 -7.25 11.99 10.27
C PRO A 208 -7.49 10.67 9.51
N LEU A 209 -6.89 10.56 8.32
CA LEU A 209 -6.99 9.41 7.44
C LEU A 209 -5.63 8.75 7.26
N ARG A 210 -5.67 7.46 6.96
CA ARG A 210 -4.53 6.75 6.43
C ARG A 210 -4.84 6.31 5.01
N TYR A 211 -3.92 6.59 4.09
CA TYR A 211 -3.90 5.95 2.79
C TYR A 211 -2.76 4.92 2.73
N ASN A 212 -2.97 3.92 1.89
CA ASN A 212 -1.94 2.99 1.51
C ASN A 212 -2.06 2.71 0.02
N LEU A 213 -0.97 2.95 -0.71
CA LEU A 213 -0.86 2.60 -2.13
C LEU A 213 -0.18 1.23 -2.23
N THR A 214 -0.85 0.24 -2.81
CA THR A 214 -0.27 -1.08 -3.04
C THR A 214 -0.12 -1.32 -4.52
N PHE A 215 1.14 -1.33 -4.99
CA PHE A 215 1.50 -1.50 -6.38
C PHE A 215 1.80 -2.95 -6.69
N ARG A 216 1.29 -3.44 -7.81
CA ARG A 216 1.45 -4.82 -8.27
C ARG A 216 1.58 -4.87 -9.79
N ARG A 217 2.20 -5.93 -10.31
CA ARG A 217 2.07 -6.40 -11.68
C ARG A 217 1.00 -7.47 -11.69
N ALA A 218 -0.21 -7.11 -12.17
CA ALA A 218 -1.36 -8.00 -12.13
C ALA A 218 -1.36 -8.98 -13.30
N ARG A 219 -0.83 -8.53 -14.48
CA ARG A 219 -0.83 -9.30 -15.74
C ARG A 219 0.48 -9.13 -16.51
#